data_26d9798bdd63d269bc2e5ab3a71e7e92
#
_entry.id   26d9798bdd63d269bc2e5ab3a71e7e92
#
_cell.length_a   1.000
_cell.length_b   1.000
_cell.length_c   1.000
_cell.angle_alpha   90.00
_cell.angle_beta   90.00
_cell.angle_gamma   90.00
#
_symmetry.space_group_name_H-M   'P 1'
#
loop_
_entity.id
_entity.type
_entity.pdbx_description
1 polymer ?
#
loop_
_entity_poly.entity_id
_entity_poly.type
_entity_poly.pdbx_seq_one_letter_code
_entity_poly.pdbx_strand_id
1 'polypeptide(L)'
;MVLWIPDWPVNCLVVDLPPGGVGAVVHAKRIEVASASARRCGVRAGMSVREATYLCPELICLPRDPDREARAFNGVIDAFDTVAAGVECLRPGLARCRARGPARWAGGEEQAASLLVDAIEEAVGVECFVGIADGPLASVEAARAGRIVPAEDTRFFLSGIGLSRALGCVPPSMRDRTSATVDLLASLGITSCADLLQLGRGPVLERFGDVGERLWILASGGDAAVSSSERAQADITVEYDIDGGGESVQTMTVPVIRAAEELAGRLYGAALVSHTLRIDVEDGGGGSRSRTWSGCDLSVPADIALRVRWTLTGWMACDQGPSGEARSIRLTACDPCPGSGSSALWGRSNRKSDVSRSAVRIQGLAGPDALLVPRV
;
A
#
# COMPACT_ATOMS: atom_id res chain seq x y z
N MET A 1 -3.44 14.39 -3.77
CA MET A 1 -4.26 14.33 -2.53
C MET A 1 -4.14 12.94 -1.94
N VAL A 2 -3.87 12.85 -0.66
CA VAL A 2 -3.71 11.60 0.10
C VAL A 2 -4.67 11.61 1.28
N LEU A 3 -5.38 10.51 1.47
CA LEU A 3 -6.16 10.18 2.65
C LEU A 3 -5.35 9.26 3.55
N TRP A 4 -5.21 9.60 4.82
CA TRP A 4 -4.58 8.79 5.84
C TRP A 4 -5.49 8.58 7.04
N ILE A 5 -5.68 7.33 7.41
CA ILE A 5 -6.39 6.95 8.63
C ILE A 5 -5.34 6.37 9.60
N PRO A 6 -5.08 7.06 10.73
CA PRO A 6 -4.12 6.57 11.71
C PRO A 6 -4.59 5.25 12.32
N ASP A 7 -3.63 4.42 12.71
CA ASP A 7 -3.88 3.19 13.46
C ASP A 7 -4.92 2.25 12.83
N TRP A 8 -5.04 2.24 11.51
CA TRP A 8 -6.07 1.47 10.80
C TRP A 8 -6.18 0.01 11.28
N PRO A 9 -5.08 -0.74 11.51
CA PRO A 9 -5.18 -2.11 12.03
C PRO A 9 -5.93 -2.24 13.35
N VAL A 10 -5.95 -1.18 14.17
CA VAL A 10 -6.73 -1.14 15.41
C VAL A 10 -8.14 -0.60 15.16
N ASN A 11 -8.26 0.42 14.29
CA ASN A 11 -9.57 1.04 14.01
C ASN A 11 -10.54 0.07 13.34
N CYS A 12 -10.07 -0.84 12.49
CA CYS A 12 -10.92 -1.89 11.91
C CYS A 12 -11.39 -2.96 12.94
N LEU A 13 -10.86 -2.93 14.17
CA LEU A 13 -11.24 -3.81 15.28
C LEU A 13 -12.27 -3.17 16.23
N VAL A 14 -12.74 -1.95 15.95
CA VAL A 14 -13.67 -1.20 16.85
C VAL A 14 -14.92 -2.03 17.17
N VAL A 15 -15.37 -2.89 16.27
CA VAL A 15 -16.53 -3.79 16.50
C VAL A 15 -16.22 -4.85 17.57
N ASP A 16 -14.96 -5.26 17.71
CA ASP A 16 -14.51 -6.27 18.69
C ASP A 16 -14.03 -5.65 20.01
N LEU A 17 -13.97 -4.32 20.10
CA LEU A 17 -13.55 -3.60 21.28
C LEU A 17 -14.80 -3.00 21.98
N PRO A 18 -14.86 -3.01 23.31
CA PRO A 18 -15.90 -2.28 24.03
C PRO A 18 -15.80 -0.78 23.71
N PRO A 19 -16.90 -0.02 23.79
CA PRO A 19 -16.89 1.44 23.57
C PRO A 19 -15.81 2.11 24.42
N GLY A 20 -14.89 2.84 23.77
CA GLY A 20 -13.72 3.46 24.44
C GLY A 20 -12.62 2.49 24.83
N GLY A 21 -12.68 1.23 24.37
CA GLY A 21 -11.71 0.19 24.70
C GLY A 21 -10.29 0.52 24.27
N VAL A 22 -9.35 0.06 25.07
CA VAL A 22 -7.92 0.26 24.85
C VAL A 22 -7.38 -0.94 24.07
N GLY A 23 -7.13 -0.78 22.79
CA GLY A 23 -6.75 -1.88 21.89
C GLY A 23 -5.32 -1.77 21.35
N ALA A 24 -4.73 -2.91 21.06
CA ALA A 24 -3.49 -3.01 20.29
C ALA A 24 -3.51 -4.24 19.38
N VAL A 25 -2.89 -4.09 18.23
CA VAL A 25 -2.61 -5.19 17.30
C VAL A 25 -1.22 -5.73 17.60
N VAL A 26 -1.12 -7.05 17.68
CA VAL A 26 0.12 -7.75 18.01
C VAL A 26 0.58 -8.67 16.88
N HIS A 27 1.90 -8.68 16.66
CA HIS A 27 2.56 -9.61 15.79
C HIS A 27 3.81 -10.17 16.49
N ALA A 28 4.06 -11.48 16.38
CA ALA A 28 5.21 -12.15 17.02
C ALA A 28 5.40 -11.76 18.51
N LYS A 29 4.30 -11.69 19.28
CA LYS A 29 4.26 -11.34 20.72
C LYS A 29 4.75 -9.90 21.04
N ARG A 30 4.79 -9.03 20.05
CA ARG A 30 5.10 -7.60 20.20
C ARG A 30 3.95 -6.73 19.71
N ILE A 31 3.81 -5.56 20.33
CA ILE A 31 2.86 -4.54 19.87
C ILE A 31 3.31 -4.02 18.51
N GLU A 32 2.48 -4.18 17.50
CA GLU A 32 2.70 -3.63 16.16
C GLU A 32 2.07 -2.24 16.03
N VAL A 33 0.79 -2.13 16.42
CA VAL A 33 0.04 -0.87 16.42
C VAL A 33 -0.74 -0.76 17.72
N ALA A 34 -0.73 0.41 18.34
CA ALA A 34 -1.47 0.71 19.56
C ALA A 34 -2.49 1.81 19.30
N SER A 35 -3.72 1.70 19.83
CA SER A 35 -4.71 2.77 19.77
C SER A 35 -4.20 4.06 20.42
N ALA A 36 -4.83 5.19 20.10
CA ALA A 36 -4.52 6.47 20.76
C ALA A 36 -4.68 6.37 22.28
N SER A 37 -5.70 5.63 22.75
CA SER A 37 -5.92 5.35 24.18
C SER A 37 -4.78 4.56 24.79
N ALA A 38 -4.33 3.48 24.12
CA ALA A 38 -3.19 2.68 24.58
C ALA A 38 -1.89 3.50 24.64
N ARG A 39 -1.66 4.36 23.64
CA ARG A 39 -0.48 5.25 23.64
C ARG A 39 -0.49 6.26 24.80
N ARG A 40 -1.66 6.74 25.22
CA ARG A 40 -1.78 7.60 26.41
C ARG A 40 -1.40 6.87 27.68
N CYS A 41 -1.67 5.57 27.78
CA CYS A 41 -1.21 4.71 28.87
C CYS A 41 0.28 4.36 28.79
N GLY A 42 1.01 4.85 27.78
CA GLY A 42 2.45 4.59 27.61
C GLY A 42 2.80 3.41 26.71
N VAL A 43 1.81 2.69 26.15
CA VAL A 43 2.06 1.58 25.24
C VAL A 43 2.68 2.09 23.93
N ARG A 44 3.73 1.42 23.44
CA ARG A 44 4.45 1.77 22.21
C ARG A 44 4.64 0.56 21.31
N ALA A 45 4.70 0.80 20.02
CA ALA A 45 5.09 -0.23 19.05
C ALA A 45 6.47 -0.81 19.40
N GLY A 46 6.64 -2.12 19.19
CA GLY A 46 7.85 -2.85 19.53
C GLY A 46 7.90 -3.40 20.96
N MET A 47 7.09 -2.88 21.90
CA MET A 47 6.99 -3.43 23.26
C MET A 47 6.50 -4.87 23.24
N SER A 48 6.96 -5.68 24.19
CA SER A 48 6.36 -7.00 24.40
C SER A 48 4.92 -6.85 24.94
N VAL A 49 4.07 -7.83 24.63
CA VAL A 49 2.68 -7.84 25.15
C VAL A 49 2.70 -7.75 26.70
N ARG A 50 3.64 -8.43 27.36
CA ARG A 50 3.77 -8.41 28.82
C ARG A 50 4.06 -7.01 29.38
N GLU A 51 4.99 -6.28 28.78
CA GLU A 51 5.28 -4.88 29.16
C GLU A 51 4.10 -3.98 28.91
N ALA A 52 3.45 -4.11 27.75
CA ALA A 52 2.27 -3.31 27.40
C ALA A 52 1.10 -3.56 28.36
N THR A 53 0.81 -4.83 28.71
CA THR A 53 -0.24 -5.17 29.67
C THR A 53 0.10 -4.72 31.09
N TYR A 54 1.38 -4.68 31.47
CA TYR A 54 1.79 -4.12 32.75
C TYR A 54 1.53 -2.61 32.85
N LEU A 55 1.78 -1.87 31.75
CA LEU A 55 1.49 -0.43 31.67
C LEU A 55 -0.02 -0.12 31.57
N CYS A 56 -0.75 -1.00 30.91
CA CYS A 56 -2.19 -0.84 30.67
C CYS A 56 -2.89 -2.18 30.90
N PRO A 57 -3.35 -2.46 32.14
CA PRO A 57 -4.00 -3.74 32.47
C PRO A 57 -5.27 -4.03 31.68
N GLU A 58 -5.98 -3.00 31.22
CA GLU A 58 -7.19 -3.07 30.41
C GLU A 58 -6.91 -3.24 28.90
N LEU A 59 -5.64 -3.35 28.50
CA LEU A 59 -5.25 -3.46 27.11
C LEU A 59 -5.74 -4.77 26.47
N ILE A 60 -6.57 -4.65 25.45
CA ILE A 60 -7.02 -5.76 24.64
C ILE A 60 -6.04 -5.94 23.48
N CYS A 61 -5.33 -7.07 23.48
CA CYS A 61 -4.38 -7.43 22.42
C CYS A 61 -5.01 -8.41 21.45
N LEU A 62 -5.12 -8.02 20.18
CA LEU A 62 -5.66 -8.85 19.10
C LEU A 62 -4.58 -9.15 18.07
N PRO A 63 -4.59 -10.34 17.47
CA PRO A 63 -3.67 -10.64 16.37
C PRO A 63 -3.96 -9.76 15.17
N ARG A 64 -2.92 -9.49 14.38
CA ARG A 64 -3.10 -8.80 13.11
C ARG A 64 -3.93 -9.64 12.14
N ASP A 65 -4.89 -9.03 11.49
CA ASP A 65 -5.72 -9.64 10.44
C ASP A 65 -5.74 -8.74 9.19
N PRO A 66 -4.77 -8.92 8.27
CA PRO A 66 -4.69 -8.14 7.04
C PRO A 66 -5.92 -8.28 6.13
N ASP A 67 -6.59 -9.43 6.16
CA ASP A 67 -7.80 -9.66 5.38
C ASP A 67 -8.95 -8.80 5.90
N ARG A 68 -9.10 -8.68 7.22
CA ARG A 68 -10.07 -7.77 7.85
C ARG A 68 -9.74 -6.31 7.57
N GLU A 69 -8.45 -5.93 7.74
CA GLU A 69 -7.99 -4.57 7.46
C GLU A 69 -8.36 -4.13 6.04
N ALA A 70 -8.14 -5.01 5.05
CA ALA A 70 -8.42 -4.74 3.66
C ALA A 70 -9.93 -4.71 3.36
N ARG A 71 -10.72 -5.64 3.92
CA ARG A 71 -12.19 -5.65 3.75
C ARG A 71 -12.82 -4.37 4.30
N ALA A 72 -12.47 -4.01 5.53
CA ALA A 72 -12.99 -2.80 6.15
C ALA A 72 -12.60 -1.53 5.36
N PHE A 73 -11.40 -1.51 4.75
CA PHE A 73 -10.93 -0.38 3.99
C PHE A 73 -11.66 -0.17 2.65
N ASN A 74 -12.36 -1.17 2.13
CA ASN A 74 -13.17 -1.00 0.92
C ASN A 74 -14.25 0.07 1.08
N GLY A 75 -14.93 0.13 2.23
CA GLY A 75 -15.91 1.19 2.50
C GLY A 75 -15.30 2.60 2.49
N VAL A 76 -14.05 2.72 2.94
CA VAL A 76 -13.30 3.98 2.86
C VAL A 76 -13.02 4.37 1.42
N ILE A 77 -12.60 3.41 0.59
CA ILE A 77 -12.32 3.69 -0.82
C ILE A 77 -13.62 4.02 -1.57
N ASP A 78 -14.70 3.29 -1.30
CA ASP A 78 -16.00 3.56 -1.92
C ASP A 78 -16.49 4.98 -1.59
N ALA A 79 -16.31 5.44 -0.36
CA ALA A 79 -16.60 6.82 0.02
C ALA A 79 -15.64 7.82 -0.68
N PHE A 80 -14.36 7.50 -0.80
CA PHE A 80 -13.39 8.32 -1.53
C PHE A 80 -13.75 8.45 -3.01
N ASP A 81 -14.21 7.37 -3.65
CA ASP A 81 -14.62 7.35 -5.07
C ASP A 81 -15.83 8.26 -5.32
N THR A 82 -16.63 8.64 -4.32
CA THR A 82 -17.71 9.61 -4.47
C THR A 82 -17.19 11.05 -4.66
N VAL A 83 -16.00 11.35 -4.14
CA VAL A 83 -15.40 12.68 -4.17
C VAL A 83 -14.35 12.82 -5.27
N ALA A 84 -13.67 11.73 -5.62
CA ALA A 84 -12.55 11.77 -6.55
C ALA A 84 -12.52 10.55 -7.47
N ALA A 85 -12.22 10.76 -8.72
CA ALA A 85 -11.97 9.68 -9.67
C ALA A 85 -10.51 9.22 -9.62
N GLY A 86 -10.29 7.92 -9.92
CA GLY A 86 -8.95 7.35 -10.01
C GLY A 86 -8.27 7.22 -8.65
N VAL A 87 -9.04 6.79 -7.65
CA VAL A 87 -8.52 6.49 -6.31
C VAL A 87 -7.64 5.25 -6.35
N GLU A 88 -6.46 5.36 -5.78
CA GLU A 88 -5.49 4.29 -5.65
C GLU A 88 -5.32 3.91 -4.19
N CYS A 89 -5.55 2.65 -3.86
CA CYS A 89 -5.23 2.10 -2.57
C CYS A 89 -3.71 1.79 -2.48
N LEU A 90 -3.00 2.47 -1.61
CA LEU A 90 -1.59 2.20 -1.35
C LEU A 90 -1.43 1.04 -0.36
N ARG A 91 -2.23 1.04 0.68
CA ARG A 91 -2.40 -0.01 1.68
C ARG A 91 -3.65 0.31 2.51
N PRO A 92 -4.23 -0.64 3.24
CA PRO A 92 -5.27 -0.31 4.19
C PRO A 92 -4.84 0.81 5.14
N GLY A 93 -5.70 1.82 5.30
CA GLY A 93 -5.43 3.07 6.02
C GLY A 93 -4.72 4.16 5.22
N LEU A 94 -4.39 3.94 3.94
CA LEU A 94 -3.73 4.94 3.10
C LEU A 94 -4.17 4.81 1.64
N ALA A 95 -4.76 5.87 1.10
CA ALA A 95 -5.18 5.96 -0.29
C ALA A 95 -4.81 7.32 -0.89
N ARG A 96 -4.77 7.40 -2.21
CA ARG A 96 -4.46 8.65 -2.91
C ARG A 96 -5.27 8.81 -4.20
N CYS A 97 -5.38 10.05 -4.65
CA CYS A 97 -5.81 10.40 -6.00
C CYS A 97 -5.05 11.64 -6.50
N ARG A 98 -5.24 12.00 -7.76
CA ARG A 98 -4.77 13.28 -8.29
C ARG A 98 -5.65 14.41 -7.71
N ALA A 99 -5.04 15.43 -7.08
CA ALA A 99 -5.77 16.51 -6.42
C ALA A 99 -6.52 17.44 -7.40
N ARG A 100 -6.00 17.64 -8.62
CA ARG A 100 -6.49 18.63 -9.57
C ARG A 100 -7.98 18.47 -9.95
N GLY A 101 -8.45 17.23 -10.10
CA GLY A 101 -9.85 16.95 -10.45
C GLY A 101 -10.81 17.36 -9.32
N PRO A 102 -10.68 16.75 -8.14
CA PRO A 102 -11.48 17.08 -6.96
C PRO A 102 -11.40 18.55 -6.59
N ALA A 103 -10.20 19.15 -6.56
CA ALA A 103 -10.05 20.58 -6.25
C ALA A 103 -10.80 21.49 -7.22
N ARG A 104 -10.76 21.18 -8.52
CA ARG A 104 -11.49 21.95 -9.51
C ARG A 104 -13.01 21.81 -9.35
N TRP A 105 -13.48 20.62 -9.00
CA TRP A 105 -14.91 20.35 -8.81
C TRP A 105 -15.45 21.00 -7.52
N ALA A 106 -14.68 20.91 -6.43
CA ALA A 106 -15.06 21.44 -5.12
C ALA A 106 -14.87 22.96 -4.99
N GLY A 107 -14.15 23.61 -5.91
CA GLY A 107 -13.85 25.04 -5.86
C GLY A 107 -12.54 25.38 -5.12
N GLY A 108 -11.71 24.38 -4.80
CA GLY A 108 -10.40 24.55 -4.17
C GLY A 108 -9.90 23.28 -3.52
N GLU A 109 -8.62 23.27 -3.15
CA GLU A 109 -8.00 22.11 -2.49
C GLU A 109 -8.51 21.92 -1.06
N GLU A 110 -8.72 23.01 -0.32
CA GLU A 110 -9.27 22.97 1.04
C GLU A 110 -10.68 22.41 1.04
N GLN A 111 -11.53 22.86 0.12
CA GLN A 111 -12.89 22.38 -0.04
C GLN A 111 -12.92 20.89 -0.42
N ALA A 112 -12.05 20.48 -1.33
CA ALA A 112 -11.94 19.07 -1.72
C ALA A 112 -11.49 18.19 -0.53
N ALA A 113 -10.55 18.67 0.26
CA ALA A 113 -10.09 17.97 1.46
C ALA A 113 -11.20 17.84 2.51
N SER A 114 -11.96 18.92 2.74
CA SER A 114 -13.10 18.91 3.68
C SER A 114 -14.19 17.93 3.23
N LEU A 115 -14.60 18.01 1.97
CA LEU A 115 -15.61 17.10 1.40
C LEU A 115 -15.19 15.63 1.51
N LEU A 116 -13.90 15.34 1.36
CA LEU A 116 -13.42 13.97 1.53
C LEU A 116 -13.48 13.52 2.99
N VAL A 117 -13.10 14.38 3.94
CA VAL A 117 -13.20 14.07 5.37
C VAL A 117 -14.64 13.79 5.75
N ASP A 118 -15.56 14.67 5.35
CA ASP A 118 -16.99 14.55 5.65
C ASP A 118 -17.57 13.25 5.07
N ALA A 119 -17.23 12.90 3.83
CA ALA A 119 -17.69 11.67 3.18
C ALA A 119 -17.18 10.40 3.90
N ILE A 120 -15.92 10.39 4.38
CA ILE A 120 -15.39 9.27 5.13
C ILE A 120 -16.01 9.17 6.53
N GLU A 121 -16.20 10.28 7.21
CA GLU A 121 -16.84 10.32 8.53
C GLU A 121 -18.28 9.81 8.45
N GLU A 122 -19.05 10.26 7.45
CA GLU A 122 -20.42 9.81 7.22
C GLU A 122 -20.50 8.31 6.89
N ALA A 123 -19.60 7.80 6.02
CA ALA A 123 -19.67 6.43 5.53
C ALA A 123 -19.13 5.40 6.53
N VAL A 124 -18.07 5.73 7.27
CA VAL A 124 -17.29 4.75 8.07
C VAL A 124 -17.16 5.16 9.53
N GLY A 125 -17.37 6.43 9.87
CA GLY A 125 -17.33 6.93 11.25
C GLY A 125 -15.93 6.91 11.88
N VAL A 126 -14.87 7.05 11.08
CA VAL A 126 -13.48 7.03 11.56
C VAL A 126 -12.80 8.38 11.34
N GLU A 127 -11.95 8.75 12.30
CA GLU A 127 -11.10 9.93 12.15
C GLU A 127 -10.10 9.72 11.02
N CYS A 128 -10.07 10.66 10.08
CA CYS A 128 -9.14 10.62 8.96
C CYS A 128 -8.50 11.99 8.72
N PHE A 129 -7.39 11.99 8.01
CA PHE A 129 -6.64 13.18 7.67
C PHE A 129 -6.38 13.21 6.17
N VAL A 130 -6.51 14.38 5.57
CA VAL A 130 -6.24 14.61 4.17
C VAL A 130 -5.06 15.55 4.03
N GLY A 131 -4.16 15.22 3.11
CA GLY A 131 -3.02 16.07 2.76
C GLY A 131 -2.90 16.23 1.26
N ILE A 132 -2.50 17.42 0.84
CA ILE A 132 -2.23 17.74 -0.56
C ILE A 132 -0.84 18.35 -0.62
N ALA A 133 0.00 17.83 -1.49
CA ALA A 133 1.35 18.33 -1.76
C ALA A 133 1.87 17.74 -3.07
N ASP A 134 2.96 18.28 -3.60
CA ASP A 134 3.64 17.72 -4.76
C ASP A 134 4.51 16.51 -4.38
N GLY A 135 4.39 15.44 -5.16
CA GLY A 135 5.14 14.21 -4.98
C GLY A 135 4.61 13.29 -3.86
N PRO A 136 4.96 12.01 -3.94
CA PRO A 136 4.37 10.98 -3.06
C PRO A 136 4.81 11.12 -1.60
N LEU A 137 6.07 11.48 -1.32
CA LEU A 137 6.53 11.63 0.05
C LEU A 137 5.89 12.82 0.73
N ALA A 138 5.87 13.99 0.06
CA ALA A 138 5.30 15.20 0.64
C ALA A 138 3.79 15.04 0.87
N SER A 139 3.06 14.45 -0.06
CA SER A 139 1.61 14.28 0.09
C SER A 139 1.24 13.30 1.23
N VAL A 140 2.02 12.23 1.45
CA VAL A 140 1.82 11.33 2.59
C VAL A 140 2.15 12.02 3.92
N GLU A 141 3.23 12.77 4.00
CA GLU A 141 3.59 13.50 5.23
C GLU A 141 2.63 14.69 5.48
N ALA A 142 2.15 15.34 4.42
CA ALA A 142 1.10 16.37 4.51
C ALA A 142 -0.21 15.78 5.07
N ALA A 143 -0.62 14.59 4.61
CA ALA A 143 -1.80 13.89 5.16
C ALA A 143 -1.62 13.56 6.65
N ARG A 144 -0.44 13.09 7.06
CA ARG A 144 -0.14 12.84 8.49
C ARG A 144 -0.20 14.10 9.35
N ALA A 145 0.09 15.25 8.75
CA ALA A 145 0.03 16.55 9.41
C ALA A 145 -1.34 17.24 9.25
N GLY A 146 -2.28 16.67 8.47
CA GLY A 146 -3.57 17.29 8.14
C GLY A 146 -3.40 18.62 7.43
N ARG A 147 -2.49 18.73 6.43
CA ARG A 147 -2.09 19.99 5.82
C ARG A 147 -2.14 19.95 4.30
N ILE A 148 -2.39 21.13 3.73
CA ILE A 148 -2.18 21.40 2.31
C ILE A 148 -0.87 22.20 2.20
N VAL A 149 0.05 21.71 1.38
CA VAL A 149 1.37 22.29 1.18
C VAL A 149 1.47 22.80 -0.26
N PRO A 150 1.56 24.10 -0.48
CA PRO A 150 1.77 24.68 -1.81
C PRO A 150 3.03 24.12 -2.49
N ALA A 151 3.00 24.09 -3.83
CA ALA A 151 4.11 23.52 -4.61
C ALA A 151 5.47 24.15 -4.28
N GLU A 152 5.50 25.48 -4.11
CA GLU A 152 6.69 26.27 -3.75
C GLU A 152 7.24 25.93 -2.37
N ASP A 153 6.40 25.50 -1.43
CA ASP A 153 6.78 25.20 -0.06
C ASP A 153 7.15 23.71 0.14
N THR A 154 6.90 22.84 -0.84
CA THR A 154 7.10 21.39 -0.73
C THR A 154 8.52 21.04 -0.26
N ARG A 155 9.52 21.67 -0.83
CA ARG A 155 10.93 21.40 -0.49
C ARG A 155 11.27 21.84 0.93
N PHE A 156 10.75 22.97 1.37
CA PHE A 156 10.92 23.46 2.74
C PHE A 156 10.18 22.55 3.73
N PHE A 157 8.96 22.14 3.41
CA PHE A 157 8.17 21.21 4.22
C PHE A 157 8.90 19.86 4.41
N LEU A 158 9.51 19.33 3.35
CA LEU A 158 10.26 18.08 3.42
C LEU A 158 11.60 18.19 4.15
N SER A 159 12.16 19.39 4.32
CA SER A 159 13.52 19.59 4.83
C SER A 159 13.81 18.87 6.14
N GLY A 160 12.86 18.89 7.08
CA GLY A 160 12.96 18.24 8.38
C GLY A 160 12.48 16.78 8.40
N ILE A 161 11.98 16.24 7.28
CA ILE A 161 11.47 14.88 7.23
C ILE A 161 12.62 13.88 7.15
N GLY A 162 12.58 12.88 8.03
CA GLY A 162 13.58 11.81 8.06
C GLY A 162 13.53 10.92 6.82
N LEU A 163 14.69 10.52 6.28
CA LEU A 163 14.80 9.69 5.08
C LEU A 163 14.10 8.34 5.20
N SER A 164 13.98 7.77 6.40
CA SER A 164 13.25 6.53 6.64
C SER A 164 11.77 6.62 6.23
N ARG A 165 11.20 7.82 6.20
CA ARG A 165 9.82 8.04 5.74
C ARG A 165 9.63 7.72 4.26
N ALA A 166 10.68 7.88 3.44
CA ALA A 166 10.67 7.56 2.03
C ALA A 166 10.44 6.06 1.74
N LEU A 167 10.73 5.16 2.71
CA LEU A 167 10.50 3.72 2.58
C LEU A 167 9.04 3.35 2.28
N GLY A 168 8.09 4.18 2.73
CA GLY A 168 6.67 4.01 2.42
C GLY A 168 6.29 4.39 0.98
N CYS A 169 7.18 5.08 0.27
CA CYS A 169 6.95 5.61 -1.08
C CYS A 169 7.78 4.91 -2.16
N VAL A 170 8.52 3.86 -1.79
CA VAL A 170 9.29 3.05 -2.76
C VAL A 170 8.57 1.72 -3.04
N PRO A 171 8.72 1.17 -4.26
CA PRO A 171 8.17 -0.13 -4.60
C PRO A 171 8.66 -1.24 -3.66
N PRO A 172 7.86 -2.28 -3.40
CA PRO A 172 8.25 -3.40 -2.55
C PRO A 172 9.57 -4.06 -2.96
N SER A 173 9.82 -4.19 -4.27
CA SER A 173 11.05 -4.76 -4.85
C SER A 173 12.33 -3.99 -4.51
N MET A 174 12.22 -2.69 -4.21
CA MET A 174 13.35 -1.82 -3.83
C MET A 174 13.46 -1.61 -2.31
N ARG A 175 12.48 -2.01 -1.52
CA ARG A 175 12.37 -1.61 -0.11
C ARG A 175 13.57 -2.04 0.74
N ASP A 176 14.03 -3.28 0.59
CA ASP A 176 15.18 -3.80 1.36
C ASP A 176 16.47 -3.04 1.01
N ARG A 177 16.72 -2.81 -0.30
CA ARG A 177 17.88 -2.04 -0.76
C ARG A 177 17.81 -0.59 -0.29
N THR A 178 16.63 -0.01 -0.33
CA THR A 178 16.41 1.36 0.14
C THR A 178 16.60 1.46 1.65
N SER A 179 16.10 0.49 2.43
CA SER A 179 16.33 0.45 3.88
C SER A 179 17.82 0.39 4.21
N ALA A 180 18.56 -0.53 3.59
CA ALA A 180 20.00 -0.63 3.80
C ALA A 180 20.74 0.67 3.42
N THR A 181 20.29 1.35 2.35
CA THR A 181 20.89 2.65 1.94
C THR A 181 20.57 3.74 2.95
N VAL A 182 19.34 3.81 3.46
CA VAL A 182 18.94 4.77 4.50
C VAL A 182 19.74 4.55 5.79
N ASP A 183 19.92 3.29 6.21
CA ASP A 183 20.71 2.94 7.39
C ASP A 183 22.19 3.35 7.22
N LEU A 184 22.74 3.13 6.02
CA LEU A 184 24.10 3.59 5.70
C LEU A 184 24.22 5.12 5.73
N LEU A 185 23.26 5.84 5.12
CA LEU A 185 23.21 7.31 5.16
C LEU A 185 23.11 7.81 6.60
N ALA A 186 22.26 7.19 7.43
CA ALA A 186 22.12 7.53 8.84
C ALA A 186 23.45 7.36 9.61
N SER A 187 24.21 6.29 9.32
CA SER A 187 25.53 6.06 9.93
C SER A 187 26.55 7.14 9.56
N LEU A 188 26.33 7.85 8.43
CA LEU A 188 27.14 8.98 7.99
C LEU A 188 26.60 10.35 8.48
N GLY A 189 25.56 10.34 9.32
CA GLY A 189 24.93 11.56 9.84
C GLY A 189 23.91 12.21 8.90
N ILE A 190 23.58 11.56 7.76
CA ILE A 190 22.61 12.04 6.77
C ILE A 190 21.26 11.40 7.11
N THR A 191 20.43 12.13 7.85
CA THR A 191 19.19 11.57 8.40
C THR A 191 17.91 12.19 7.85
N SER A 192 18.00 13.43 7.36
CA SER A 192 16.86 14.19 6.83
C SER A 192 16.91 14.34 5.30
N CYS A 193 15.77 14.72 4.72
CA CYS A 193 15.71 15.08 3.30
C CYS A 193 16.64 16.25 2.98
N ALA A 194 16.75 17.25 3.89
CA ALA A 194 17.66 18.37 3.68
C ALA A 194 19.12 17.92 3.61
N ASP A 195 19.55 17.05 4.53
CA ASP A 195 20.94 16.54 4.53
C ASP A 195 21.26 15.82 3.21
N LEU A 196 20.35 15.00 2.70
CA LEU A 196 20.54 14.30 1.43
C LEU A 196 20.63 15.27 0.26
N LEU A 197 19.78 16.29 0.22
CA LEU A 197 19.75 17.27 -0.86
C LEU A 197 21.02 18.14 -0.89
N GLN A 198 21.67 18.37 0.27
CA GLN A 198 22.94 19.11 0.36
C GLN A 198 24.10 18.39 -0.33
N LEU A 199 24.06 17.06 -0.42
CA LEU A 199 25.07 16.29 -1.14
C LEU A 199 25.05 16.52 -2.65
N GLY A 200 23.90 16.96 -3.19
CA GLY A 200 23.66 17.09 -4.63
C GLY A 200 23.30 15.78 -5.31
N ARG A 201 22.57 15.90 -6.42
CA ARG A 201 22.04 14.72 -7.17
C ARG A 201 23.16 13.84 -7.75
N GLY A 202 24.18 14.46 -8.34
CA GLY A 202 25.27 13.73 -8.99
C GLY A 202 26.02 12.78 -8.06
N PRO A 203 26.60 13.27 -6.94
CA PRO A 203 27.27 12.41 -5.96
C PRO A 203 26.39 11.33 -5.36
N VAL A 204 25.09 11.63 -5.13
CA VAL A 204 24.14 10.64 -4.61
C VAL A 204 23.89 9.52 -5.62
N LEU A 205 23.69 9.87 -6.90
CA LEU A 205 23.51 8.90 -7.98
C LEU A 205 24.79 8.05 -8.18
N GLU A 206 25.96 8.68 -8.20
CA GLU A 206 27.22 7.98 -8.41
C GLU A 206 27.52 6.97 -7.31
N ARG A 207 27.22 7.30 -6.04
CA ARG A 207 27.55 6.45 -4.91
C ARG A 207 26.48 5.40 -4.60
N PHE A 208 25.20 5.72 -4.76
CA PHE A 208 24.07 4.90 -4.33
C PHE A 208 23.19 4.41 -5.49
N GLY A 209 23.54 4.76 -6.74
CA GLY A 209 22.85 4.32 -7.95
C GLY A 209 21.38 4.71 -7.99
N ASP A 210 20.56 3.82 -8.54
CA ASP A 210 19.13 3.97 -8.72
C ASP A 210 18.37 4.22 -7.40
N VAL A 211 18.81 3.59 -6.32
CA VAL A 211 18.23 3.80 -4.98
C VAL A 211 18.49 5.22 -4.47
N GLY A 212 19.73 5.68 -4.62
CA GLY A 212 20.10 7.05 -4.22
C GLY A 212 19.36 8.10 -5.03
N GLU A 213 19.25 7.90 -6.34
CA GLU A 213 18.51 8.80 -7.21
C GLU A 213 17.04 8.88 -6.83
N ARG A 214 16.40 7.73 -6.56
CA ARG A 214 15.01 7.70 -6.12
C ARG A 214 14.80 8.39 -4.78
N LEU A 215 15.68 8.17 -3.81
CA LEU A 215 15.64 8.88 -2.53
C LEU A 215 15.79 10.39 -2.73
N TRP A 216 16.70 10.82 -3.62
CA TRP A 216 16.90 12.23 -3.93
C TRP A 216 15.66 12.88 -4.57
N ILE A 217 15.02 12.18 -5.53
CA ILE A 217 13.77 12.63 -6.17
C ILE A 217 12.68 12.79 -5.12
N LEU A 218 12.46 11.77 -4.27
CA LEU A 218 11.46 11.83 -3.20
C LEU A 218 11.74 12.96 -2.20
N ALA A 219 13.00 13.13 -1.78
CA ALA A 219 13.41 14.18 -0.87
C ALA A 219 13.25 15.59 -1.45
N SER A 220 13.32 15.72 -2.77
CA SER A 220 13.11 17.02 -3.46
C SER A 220 11.64 17.34 -3.72
N GLY A 221 10.70 16.47 -3.35
CA GLY A 221 9.27 16.62 -3.66
C GLY A 221 8.88 16.15 -5.06
N GLY A 222 9.79 15.45 -5.75
CA GLY A 222 9.53 14.90 -7.07
C GLY A 222 8.77 13.57 -7.03
N ASP A 223 8.22 13.21 -8.18
CA ASP A 223 7.65 11.88 -8.41
C ASP A 223 8.53 11.12 -9.41
N ALA A 224 9.11 10.02 -8.96
CA ALA A 224 9.96 9.17 -9.78
C ALA A 224 9.20 8.49 -10.93
N ALA A 225 7.88 8.38 -10.84
CA ALA A 225 7.05 7.87 -11.92
C ALA A 225 6.96 8.84 -13.12
N VAL A 226 7.15 10.14 -12.89
CA VAL A 226 7.08 11.19 -13.93
C VAL A 226 8.42 11.37 -14.65
N SER A 227 9.53 10.87 -14.07
CA SER A 227 10.87 11.07 -14.63
C SER A 227 11.22 10.14 -15.80
N SER A 228 10.44 9.10 -16.06
CA SER A 228 10.64 8.26 -17.25
C SER A 228 9.92 8.90 -18.43
N SER A 229 10.65 9.74 -19.19
CA SER A 229 10.24 10.21 -20.52
C SER A 229 10.30 9.11 -21.60
N GLU A 230 10.42 7.86 -21.18
CA GLU A 230 10.28 6.71 -22.07
C GLU A 230 8.80 6.50 -22.37
N ARG A 231 8.50 6.23 -23.65
CA ARG A 231 7.13 5.96 -24.15
C ARG A 231 6.38 5.13 -23.14
N ALA A 232 5.26 5.68 -22.62
CA ALA A 232 4.32 4.93 -21.82
C ALA A 232 4.00 3.63 -22.57
N GLN A 233 4.39 2.50 -22.03
CA GLN A 233 4.04 1.21 -22.60
C GLN A 233 2.55 0.98 -22.34
N ALA A 234 1.89 0.32 -23.29
CA ALA A 234 0.49 -0.01 -23.14
C ALA A 234 0.29 -0.90 -21.89
N ASP A 235 -0.77 -0.65 -21.18
CA ASP A 235 -1.20 -1.48 -20.05
C ASP A 235 -1.29 -2.95 -20.49
N ILE A 236 -0.86 -3.87 -19.61
CA ILE A 236 -0.98 -5.31 -19.86
C ILE A 236 -2.22 -5.81 -19.14
N THR A 237 -3.16 -6.34 -19.92
CA THR A 237 -4.45 -6.79 -19.41
C THR A 237 -4.63 -8.28 -19.63
N VAL A 238 -5.21 -8.95 -18.63
CA VAL A 238 -5.64 -10.34 -18.67
C VAL A 238 -7.11 -10.37 -18.26
N GLU A 239 -7.92 -11.12 -18.99
CA GLU A 239 -9.36 -11.27 -18.73
C GLU A 239 -9.73 -12.73 -18.64
N TYR A 240 -10.56 -13.07 -17.67
CA TYR A 240 -11.08 -14.42 -17.44
C TYR A 240 -12.59 -14.37 -17.23
N ASP A 241 -13.28 -15.20 -18.00
CA ASP A 241 -14.68 -15.49 -17.77
C ASP A 241 -14.83 -16.45 -16.58
N ILE A 242 -15.85 -16.24 -15.78
CA ILE A 242 -16.17 -17.08 -14.63
C ILE A 242 -17.31 -18.01 -15.02
N ASP A 243 -16.97 -19.24 -15.39
CA ASP A 243 -17.94 -20.25 -15.77
C ASP A 243 -18.88 -20.59 -14.59
N GLY A 244 -20.19 -20.48 -14.82
CA GLY A 244 -21.21 -20.85 -13.83
C GLY A 244 -21.53 -19.76 -12.80
N GLY A 245 -21.01 -18.55 -13.00
CA GLY A 245 -21.23 -17.40 -12.10
C GLY A 245 -20.43 -17.46 -10.79
N GLY A 246 -19.91 -16.33 -10.37
CA GLY A 246 -19.14 -16.18 -9.11
C GLY A 246 -20.04 -15.79 -7.94
N GLU A 247 -20.79 -16.73 -7.35
CA GLU A 247 -21.62 -16.46 -6.16
C GLU A 247 -20.79 -16.24 -4.87
N SER A 248 -19.55 -16.71 -4.86
CA SER A 248 -18.68 -16.60 -3.68
C SER A 248 -17.21 -16.40 -4.06
N VAL A 249 -16.43 -15.81 -3.14
CA VAL A 249 -14.96 -15.67 -3.30
C VAL A 249 -14.28 -17.04 -3.49
N GLN A 250 -14.87 -18.11 -2.93
CA GLN A 250 -14.32 -19.46 -3.04
C GLN A 250 -14.43 -20.00 -4.47
N THR A 251 -15.56 -19.78 -5.15
CA THR A 251 -15.75 -20.21 -6.55
C THR A 251 -14.81 -19.45 -7.50
N MET A 252 -14.47 -18.22 -7.18
CA MET A 252 -13.55 -17.38 -7.96
C MET A 252 -12.06 -17.63 -7.69
N THR A 253 -11.71 -18.45 -6.71
CA THR A 253 -10.29 -18.65 -6.30
C THR A 253 -9.43 -19.19 -7.45
N VAL A 254 -9.90 -20.17 -8.21
CA VAL A 254 -9.13 -20.77 -9.31
C VAL A 254 -8.98 -19.82 -10.49
N PRO A 255 -10.02 -19.16 -11.00
CA PRO A 255 -9.88 -18.11 -12.02
C PRO A 255 -8.93 -17.01 -11.61
N VAL A 256 -9.01 -16.52 -10.37
CA VAL A 256 -8.13 -15.46 -9.84
C VAL A 256 -6.67 -15.88 -9.84
N ILE A 257 -6.35 -17.09 -9.38
CA ILE A 257 -4.98 -17.60 -9.37
C ILE A 257 -4.44 -17.69 -10.79
N ARG A 258 -5.21 -18.22 -11.75
CA ARG A 258 -4.81 -18.32 -13.15
C ARG A 258 -4.59 -16.95 -13.78
N ALA A 259 -5.49 -16.00 -13.56
CA ALA A 259 -5.35 -14.63 -14.05
C ALA A 259 -4.09 -13.95 -13.48
N ALA A 260 -3.80 -14.17 -12.20
CA ALA A 260 -2.62 -13.62 -11.54
C ALA A 260 -1.31 -14.21 -12.09
N GLU A 261 -1.28 -15.53 -12.31
CA GLU A 261 -0.14 -16.23 -12.91
C GLU A 261 0.11 -15.77 -14.35
N GLU A 262 -0.95 -15.62 -15.13
CA GLU A 262 -0.86 -15.15 -16.52
C GLU A 262 -0.39 -13.70 -16.60
N LEU A 263 -0.94 -12.79 -15.76
CA LEU A 263 -0.52 -11.38 -15.75
C LEU A 263 0.97 -11.26 -15.39
N ALA A 264 1.42 -11.95 -14.35
CA ALA A 264 2.81 -11.99 -13.96
C ALA A 264 3.70 -12.59 -15.05
N GLY A 265 3.24 -13.66 -15.73
CA GLY A 265 3.93 -14.28 -16.84
C GLY A 265 4.07 -13.36 -18.05
N ARG A 266 3.03 -12.59 -18.39
CA ARG A 266 3.07 -11.60 -19.49
C ARG A 266 4.05 -10.47 -19.19
N LEU A 267 4.03 -9.94 -17.96
CA LEU A 267 5.01 -8.93 -17.51
C LEU A 267 6.45 -9.46 -17.61
N TYR A 268 6.68 -10.67 -17.10
CA TYR A 268 7.99 -11.32 -17.16
C TYR A 268 8.47 -11.54 -18.61
N GLY A 269 7.60 -12.06 -19.48
CA GLY A 269 7.91 -12.30 -20.89
C GLY A 269 8.22 -11.03 -21.67
N ALA A 270 7.64 -9.90 -21.27
CA ALA A 270 7.90 -8.58 -21.84
C ALA A 270 9.11 -7.86 -21.20
N ALA A 271 9.74 -8.45 -20.18
CA ALA A 271 10.77 -7.81 -19.34
C ALA A 271 10.29 -6.50 -18.70
N LEU A 272 9.01 -6.46 -18.35
CA LEU A 272 8.35 -5.30 -17.74
C LEU A 272 8.05 -5.55 -16.26
N VAL A 273 7.98 -4.46 -15.51
CA VAL A 273 7.48 -4.42 -14.13
C VAL A 273 6.38 -3.38 -14.03
N SER A 274 5.38 -3.67 -13.24
CA SER A 274 4.37 -2.69 -12.84
C SER A 274 4.12 -2.82 -11.34
N HIS A 275 3.75 -1.72 -10.72
CA HIS A 275 3.44 -1.64 -9.31
C HIS A 275 1.99 -1.18 -9.06
N THR A 276 1.21 -1.04 -10.12
CA THR A 276 -0.19 -0.62 -10.07
C THR A 276 -1.06 -1.65 -10.74
N LEU A 277 -1.97 -2.25 -9.96
CA LEU A 277 -2.94 -3.26 -10.38
C LEU A 277 -4.33 -2.64 -10.41
N ARG A 278 -4.99 -2.65 -11.56
CA ARG A 278 -6.43 -2.38 -11.65
C ARG A 278 -7.18 -3.70 -11.80
N ILE A 279 -8.21 -3.83 -11.02
CA ILE A 279 -9.10 -4.99 -10.96
C ILE A 279 -10.47 -4.50 -11.39
N ASP A 280 -10.98 -5.03 -12.48
CA ASP A 280 -12.32 -4.77 -12.98
C ASP A 280 -13.14 -6.08 -12.92
N VAL A 281 -14.36 -6.02 -12.42
CA VAL A 281 -15.28 -7.15 -12.36
C VAL A 281 -16.59 -6.74 -12.99
N GLU A 282 -17.09 -7.56 -13.90
CA GLU A 282 -18.40 -7.39 -14.53
C GLU A 282 -19.36 -8.44 -13.98
N ASP A 283 -20.60 -8.01 -13.69
CA ASP A 283 -21.67 -8.90 -13.25
C ASP A 283 -22.59 -9.34 -14.41
N GLY A 284 -23.40 -10.35 -14.16
CA GLY A 284 -24.37 -10.85 -15.13
C GLY A 284 -25.48 -9.87 -15.50
N GLY A 285 -25.66 -8.80 -14.72
CA GLY A 285 -26.62 -7.71 -14.97
C GLY A 285 -26.06 -6.54 -15.78
N GLY A 286 -24.78 -6.61 -16.19
CA GLY A 286 -24.11 -5.52 -16.95
C GLY A 286 -23.56 -4.43 -16.05
N GLY A 287 -23.54 -4.59 -14.74
CA GLY A 287 -22.82 -3.74 -13.79
C GLY A 287 -21.33 -4.03 -13.83
N SER A 288 -20.50 -3.01 -13.66
CA SER A 288 -19.06 -3.16 -13.54
C SER A 288 -18.53 -2.40 -12.34
N ARG A 289 -17.52 -2.98 -11.68
CA ARG A 289 -16.77 -2.33 -10.61
C ARG A 289 -15.29 -2.40 -10.85
N SER A 290 -14.60 -1.33 -10.48
CA SER A 290 -13.15 -1.19 -10.65
C SER A 290 -12.50 -0.83 -9.33
N ARG A 291 -11.29 -1.37 -9.09
CA ARG A 291 -10.44 -1.04 -7.94
C ARG A 291 -8.99 -0.97 -8.37
N THR A 292 -8.31 0.10 -7.99
CA THR A 292 -6.88 0.25 -8.26
C THR A 292 -6.06 0.14 -6.99
N TRP A 293 -5.05 -0.73 -7.03
CA TRP A 293 -4.05 -0.90 -5.99
C TRP A 293 -2.70 -0.44 -6.48
N SER A 294 -2.01 0.41 -5.71
CA SER A 294 -0.65 0.85 -6.01
C SER A 294 0.34 0.30 -4.98
N GLY A 295 1.61 0.23 -5.37
CA GLY A 295 2.66 -0.33 -4.52
C GLY A 295 2.62 -1.85 -4.40
N CYS A 296 2.01 -2.53 -5.39
CA CYS A 296 1.99 -3.99 -5.51
C CYS A 296 3.29 -4.51 -6.13
N ASP A 297 3.63 -5.76 -5.87
CA ASP A 297 4.64 -6.49 -6.63
C ASP A 297 3.97 -7.44 -7.62
N LEU A 298 3.74 -6.96 -8.84
CA LEU A 298 3.06 -7.75 -9.88
C LEU A 298 3.95 -8.84 -10.50
N SER A 299 5.21 -8.95 -10.10
CA SER A 299 6.06 -10.11 -10.42
C SER A 299 5.71 -11.34 -9.57
N VAL A 300 4.95 -11.15 -8.49
CA VAL A 300 4.56 -12.21 -7.55
C VAL A 300 3.06 -12.51 -7.69
N PRO A 301 2.67 -13.63 -8.35
CA PRO A 301 1.26 -13.97 -8.55
C PRO A 301 0.44 -14.01 -7.25
N ALA A 302 1.06 -14.44 -6.15
CA ALA A 302 0.39 -14.49 -4.86
C ALA A 302 0.02 -13.10 -4.32
N ASP A 303 0.81 -12.06 -4.58
CA ASP A 303 0.47 -10.68 -4.18
C ASP A 303 -0.70 -10.14 -5.01
N ILE A 304 -0.73 -10.44 -6.32
CA ILE A 304 -1.86 -10.12 -7.20
C ILE A 304 -3.13 -10.81 -6.68
N ALA A 305 -3.09 -12.13 -6.50
CA ALA A 305 -4.24 -12.92 -6.05
C ALA A 305 -4.76 -12.45 -4.67
N LEU A 306 -3.87 -12.04 -3.78
CA LEU A 306 -4.23 -11.49 -2.47
C LEU A 306 -5.02 -10.19 -2.60
N ARG A 307 -4.57 -9.24 -3.45
CA ARG A 307 -5.28 -7.97 -3.70
C ARG A 307 -6.67 -8.20 -4.33
N VAL A 308 -6.73 -9.12 -5.29
CA VAL A 308 -8.00 -9.51 -5.91
C VAL A 308 -8.95 -10.10 -4.86
N ARG A 309 -8.48 -11.05 -4.04
CA ARG A 309 -9.29 -11.63 -2.96
C ARG A 309 -9.81 -10.56 -2.00
N TRP A 310 -8.98 -9.63 -1.56
CA TRP A 310 -9.40 -8.55 -0.67
C TRP A 310 -10.48 -7.67 -1.30
N THR A 311 -10.31 -7.33 -2.58
CA THR A 311 -11.28 -6.54 -3.33
C THR A 311 -12.62 -7.27 -3.45
N LEU A 312 -12.60 -8.52 -3.89
CA LEU A 312 -13.81 -9.32 -4.06
C LEU A 312 -14.54 -9.56 -2.73
N THR A 313 -13.81 -9.89 -1.67
CA THR A 313 -14.40 -10.11 -0.34
C THR A 313 -15.06 -8.84 0.19
N GLY A 314 -14.45 -7.66 -0.05
CA GLY A 314 -15.05 -6.40 0.33
C GLY A 314 -16.31 -6.08 -0.45
N TRP A 315 -16.28 -6.25 -1.77
CA TRP A 315 -17.46 -6.01 -2.62
C TRP A 315 -18.62 -6.94 -2.30
N MET A 316 -18.35 -8.21 -2.00
CA MET A 316 -19.40 -9.18 -1.65
C MET A 316 -19.97 -8.98 -0.24
N ALA A 317 -19.25 -8.29 0.65
CA ALA A 317 -19.71 -7.98 1.99
C ALA A 317 -20.59 -6.72 2.07
N CYS A 318 -20.61 -5.90 1.03
CA CYS A 318 -21.38 -4.67 0.97
C CYS A 318 -22.63 -4.88 0.11
N ASP A 319 -23.79 -4.33 0.54
CA ASP A 319 -25.03 -4.29 -0.25
C ASP A 319 -24.87 -3.57 -1.60
N GLN A 320 -23.76 -2.89 -1.79
CA GLN A 320 -23.34 -2.23 -3.04
C GLN A 320 -22.43 -3.11 -3.90
N GLY A 321 -22.30 -4.40 -3.62
CA GLY A 321 -21.62 -5.38 -4.47
C GLY A 321 -22.18 -5.42 -5.89
N PRO A 322 -21.52 -6.13 -6.82
CA PRO A 322 -22.16 -6.48 -8.08
C PRO A 322 -23.54 -7.06 -7.78
N SER A 323 -24.58 -6.54 -8.45
CA SER A 323 -25.98 -6.90 -8.17
C SER A 323 -26.34 -8.30 -8.67
N GLY A 324 -25.34 -9.13 -8.99
CA GLY A 324 -25.47 -10.49 -9.50
C GLY A 324 -24.18 -11.27 -9.40
N GLU A 325 -24.18 -12.48 -9.94
CA GLU A 325 -23.01 -13.33 -10.07
C GLU A 325 -21.92 -12.63 -10.90
N ALA A 326 -20.69 -12.61 -10.40
CA ALA A 326 -19.55 -12.12 -11.17
C ALA A 326 -19.36 -12.98 -12.43
N ARG A 327 -19.36 -12.35 -13.60
CA ARG A 327 -19.27 -13.02 -14.90
C ARG A 327 -17.86 -13.02 -15.47
N SER A 328 -17.15 -11.94 -15.32
CA SER A 328 -15.76 -11.82 -15.75
C SER A 328 -14.91 -11.03 -14.76
N ILE A 329 -13.64 -11.34 -14.75
CA ILE A 329 -12.62 -10.58 -14.02
C ILE A 329 -11.52 -10.16 -14.99
N ARG A 330 -11.19 -8.87 -14.97
CA ARG A 330 -10.11 -8.30 -15.75
C ARG A 330 -9.05 -7.72 -14.81
N LEU A 331 -7.81 -8.16 -14.99
CA LEU A 331 -6.65 -7.67 -14.26
C LEU A 331 -5.75 -6.88 -15.20
N THR A 332 -5.47 -5.64 -14.85
CA THR A 332 -4.64 -4.74 -15.65
C THR A 332 -3.42 -4.27 -14.85
N ALA A 333 -2.24 -4.56 -15.37
CA ALA A 333 -1.00 -3.94 -14.91
C ALA A 333 -0.87 -2.56 -15.58
N CYS A 334 -1.10 -1.50 -14.79
CA CYS A 334 -1.06 -0.14 -15.26
C CYS A 334 0.37 0.41 -15.27
N ASP A 335 0.65 1.32 -16.20
CA ASP A 335 1.94 2.02 -16.34
C ASP A 335 3.16 1.07 -16.24
N PRO A 336 3.20 -0.04 -17.00
CA PRO A 336 4.33 -0.94 -16.95
C PRO A 336 5.58 -0.24 -17.48
N CYS A 337 6.70 -0.44 -16.80
CA CYS A 337 7.99 0.12 -17.20
C CYS A 337 9.03 -0.99 -17.38
N PRO A 338 10.08 -0.78 -18.17
CA PRO A 338 11.18 -1.73 -18.27
C PRO A 338 11.71 -2.06 -16.87
N GLY A 339 11.77 -3.33 -16.53
CA GLY A 339 12.40 -3.75 -15.30
C GLY A 339 13.83 -3.23 -15.32
N SER A 340 14.25 -2.43 -14.34
CA SER A 340 15.65 -2.08 -14.14
C SER A 340 16.40 -3.36 -13.78
N GLY A 341 16.60 -4.18 -14.81
CA GLY A 341 17.30 -5.42 -14.70
C GLY A 341 18.77 -5.17 -14.42
N SER A 342 19.12 -5.07 -13.16
CA SER A 342 20.34 -5.74 -12.76
C SER A 342 20.02 -7.24 -12.77
N SER A 343 19.79 -7.81 -13.95
CA SER A 343 20.02 -9.23 -14.14
C SER A 343 21.48 -9.42 -13.79
N ALA A 344 21.73 -9.88 -12.58
CA ALA A 344 23.05 -10.36 -12.23
C ALA A 344 23.41 -11.35 -13.33
N LEU A 345 24.36 -10.99 -14.18
CA LEU A 345 24.92 -11.83 -15.25
C LEU A 345 25.38 -13.21 -14.72
N TRP A 346 25.30 -13.40 -13.41
CA TRP A 346 25.67 -14.60 -12.66
C TRP A 346 24.60 -14.88 -11.57
N GLY A 347 23.50 -15.47 -11.97
CA GLY A 347 22.64 -16.40 -11.27
C GLY A 347 22.39 -16.28 -9.75
N ARG A 348 22.25 -15.08 -9.13
CA ARG A 348 22.03 -14.94 -7.69
C ARG A 348 20.71 -14.28 -7.25
N SER A 349 19.92 -13.66 -8.16
CA SER A 349 18.71 -12.94 -7.76
C SER A 349 17.46 -13.84 -7.57
N ASN A 350 17.40 -15.00 -8.23
CA ASN A 350 16.24 -15.89 -8.14
C ASN A 350 16.23 -16.82 -6.91
N ARG A 351 17.37 -17.01 -6.23
CA ARG A 351 17.43 -17.95 -5.09
C ARG A 351 16.57 -17.53 -3.90
N LYS A 352 16.47 -16.21 -3.59
CA LYS A 352 15.64 -15.77 -2.44
C LYS A 352 14.16 -15.96 -2.70
N SER A 353 13.67 -15.63 -3.90
CA SER A 353 12.26 -15.81 -4.26
C SER A 353 11.90 -17.30 -4.42
N ASP A 354 12.82 -18.12 -4.92
CA ASP A 354 12.63 -19.57 -5.05
C ASP A 354 12.67 -20.26 -3.69
N VAL A 355 13.57 -19.84 -2.79
CA VAL A 355 13.63 -20.33 -1.40
C VAL A 355 12.38 -19.92 -0.63
N SER A 356 11.91 -18.68 -0.76
CA SER A 356 10.67 -18.24 -0.11
C SER A 356 9.44 -18.98 -0.65
N ARG A 357 9.34 -19.20 -1.96
CA ARG A 357 8.25 -19.99 -2.56
C ARG A 357 8.30 -21.47 -2.14
N SER A 358 9.49 -22.05 -2.09
CA SER A 358 9.68 -23.42 -1.62
C SER A 358 9.36 -23.54 -0.12
N ALA A 359 9.73 -22.55 0.68
CA ALA A 359 9.41 -22.48 2.09
C ALA A 359 7.89 -22.42 2.34
N VAL A 360 7.17 -21.54 1.63
CA VAL A 360 5.71 -21.44 1.72
C VAL A 360 5.04 -22.73 1.26
N ARG A 361 5.55 -23.40 0.22
CA ARG A 361 5.02 -24.67 -0.27
C ARG A 361 5.24 -25.80 0.73
N ILE A 362 6.42 -25.85 1.37
CA ILE A 362 6.73 -26.86 2.40
C ILE A 362 5.90 -26.60 3.65
N GLN A 363 5.73 -25.36 4.08
CA GLN A 363 4.88 -25.00 5.22
C GLN A 363 3.41 -25.31 4.95
N GLY A 364 2.94 -25.12 3.70
CA GLY A 364 1.58 -25.49 3.28
C GLY A 364 1.33 -27.02 3.27
N LEU A 365 2.36 -27.83 3.05
CA LEU A 365 2.26 -29.29 3.02
C LEU A 365 2.52 -29.97 4.36
N ALA A 366 3.42 -29.41 5.17
CA ALA A 366 3.96 -30.05 6.38
C ALA A 366 3.68 -29.26 7.67
N GLY A 367 2.95 -28.13 7.57
CA GLY A 367 2.62 -27.27 8.71
C GLY A 367 3.60 -26.10 8.93
N PRO A 368 3.17 -25.06 9.69
CA PRO A 368 3.94 -23.82 9.85
C PRO A 368 5.31 -24.01 10.53
N ASP A 369 5.48 -25.07 11.31
CA ASP A 369 6.72 -25.37 12.05
C ASP A 369 7.71 -26.24 11.26
N ALA A 370 7.37 -26.63 10.02
CA ALA A 370 8.19 -27.53 9.21
C ALA A 370 9.48 -26.89 8.66
N LEU A 371 9.62 -25.57 8.79
CA LEU A 371 10.79 -24.83 8.33
C LEU A 371 11.21 -23.78 9.36
N LEU A 372 12.39 -23.98 9.96
CA LEU A 372 13.03 -23.03 10.84
C LEU A 372 14.10 -22.25 10.07
N VAL A 373 14.02 -20.91 10.08
CA VAL A 373 15.07 -20.05 9.56
C VAL A 373 16.03 -19.72 10.71
N PRO A 374 17.31 -20.11 10.62
CA PRO A 374 18.27 -19.71 11.64
C PRO A 374 18.42 -18.19 11.63
N ARG A 375 18.30 -17.56 12.79
CA ARG A 375 18.71 -16.17 13.00
C ARG A 375 20.22 -16.16 13.25
N VAL A 376 20.95 -15.48 12.37
CA VAL A 376 22.33 -15.07 12.60
C VAL A 376 22.34 -13.76 13.36
#